data_29e5bd6c83e56772df02ca7d082aa032
#
_entry.id   29e5bd6c83e56772df02ca7d082aa032
#
_cell.length_a   1.000
_cell.length_b   1.000
_cell.length_c   1.000
_cell.angle_alpha   90.00
_cell.angle_beta   90.00
_cell.angle_gamma   90.00
#
_symmetry.space_group_name_H-M   'P 1'
#
loop_
_entity.id
_entity.type
_entity.pdbx_description
1 polymer ?
#
loop_
_entity_poly.entity_id
_entity_poly.type
_entity_poly.pdbx_seq_one_letter_code
_entity_poly.pdbx_strand_id
1 'polypeptide(L)'
;MIMGMTMTQKILAAHAGLDHVVAGQLIEAKLDMVLGNDVTSPVAINEMNKFGKDGVFDKTRIALVMDHFTPNKDIQSAQNCKQVRTFARAHGITHYFDVGNMGIEHALLPEQGIVACGDCVIGADSHTCTYGALGAFSTGVGSTDMAAGMVTGKAWFKVPSAIKVEITGKKAPFISGKDVVLHLIGEIGVDGALYQSLEFTGDGIAELSMDDRLCISNMAIECGAKNGIFPVDDVTLQYVNGRAEREYTIFEADPDAEYTRTVKIDLSTLKPTVAFPHLPENTHTIDQVDGEKIAIDQVVIGSCTNGRMEDMRAAAAILKGRKVAQDVRVIVIPATQRIYLQCIEEGLTQIFIEAGAVVSTPTCGPCLGGHMGILAAGERAVSTSNRNFVGRMGHTESEIYLASPAVAAASAVKGYIADPATV
;
A
#
# COMPACT_ATOMS: atom_id res chain seq x y z
N MET A 1 17.04 -33.28 -9.89
CA MET A 1 15.65 -33.07 -9.47
C MET A 1 15.29 -31.65 -9.85
N ILE A 2 14.10 -31.43 -10.39
CA ILE A 2 13.58 -30.07 -10.60
C ILE A 2 13.19 -29.58 -9.20
N MET A 3 13.71 -28.45 -8.76
CA MET A 3 13.41 -27.85 -7.45
C MET A 3 11.99 -27.29 -7.45
N GLY A 4 11.33 -27.30 -6.30
CA GLY A 4 9.99 -26.71 -6.18
C GLY A 4 9.99 -25.19 -6.36
N MET A 5 8.88 -24.66 -6.82
CA MET A 5 8.68 -23.23 -7.08
C MET A 5 7.94 -22.55 -5.94
N THR A 6 8.33 -21.30 -5.65
CA THR A 6 7.57 -20.37 -4.79
C THR A 6 6.29 -19.92 -5.46
N MET A 7 5.34 -19.31 -4.73
CA MET A 7 4.11 -18.76 -5.33
C MET A 7 4.43 -17.77 -6.46
N THR A 8 5.35 -16.84 -6.22
CA THR A 8 5.78 -15.85 -7.22
C THR A 8 6.35 -16.53 -8.47
N GLN A 9 7.16 -17.58 -8.33
CA GLN A 9 7.71 -18.32 -9.47
C GLN A 9 6.61 -19.02 -10.27
N LYS A 10 5.62 -19.63 -9.61
CA LYS A 10 4.49 -20.29 -10.28
C LYS A 10 3.64 -19.31 -11.08
N ILE A 11 3.32 -18.13 -10.50
CA ILE A 11 2.58 -17.09 -11.21
C ILE A 11 3.36 -16.65 -12.45
N LEU A 12 4.64 -16.35 -12.31
CA LEU A 12 5.50 -15.90 -13.42
C LEU A 12 5.67 -16.98 -14.49
N ALA A 13 5.83 -18.26 -14.10
CA ALA A 13 5.91 -19.39 -15.04
C ALA A 13 4.63 -19.48 -15.88
N ALA A 14 3.46 -19.46 -15.24
CA ALA A 14 2.17 -19.53 -15.92
C ALA A 14 1.98 -18.40 -16.92
N HIS A 15 2.34 -17.17 -16.54
CA HIS A 15 2.22 -15.99 -17.40
C HIS A 15 3.26 -15.92 -18.51
N ALA A 16 4.41 -16.61 -18.35
CA ALA A 16 5.40 -16.80 -19.39
C ALA A 16 5.10 -17.99 -20.32
N GLY A 17 4.08 -18.82 -20.00
CA GLY A 17 3.78 -20.05 -20.73
C GLY A 17 4.87 -21.12 -20.56
N LEU A 18 5.50 -21.14 -19.39
CA LEU A 18 6.55 -22.09 -19.02
C LEU A 18 6.07 -23.01 -17.89
N ASP A 19 6.49 -24.27 -17.93
CA ASP A 19 6.15 -25.23 -16.89
C ASP A 19 6.95 -24.96 -15.59
N HIS A 20 8.13 -24.34 -15.71
CA HIS A 20 9.03 -24.09 -14.59
C HIS A 20 9.92 -22.88 -14.87
N VAL A 21 10.22 -22.09 -13.81
CA VAL A 21 11.21 -21.01 -13.82
C VAL A 21 12.09 -21.08 -12.58
N VAL A 22 13.28 -20.49 -12.67
CA VAL A 22 14.23 -20.41 -11.56
C VAL A 22 14.60 -18.96 -11.25
N ALA A 23 14.99 -18.68 -10.02
CA ALA A 23 15.47 -17.38 -9.62
C ALA A 23 16.63 -16.91 -10.51
N GLY A 24 16.57 -15.65 -10.97
CA GLY A 24 17.55 -15.07 -11.89
C GLY A 24 17.27 -15.28 -13.37
N GLN A 25 16.34 -16.16 -13.75
CA GLN A 25 15.93 -16.37 -15.14
C GLN A 25 15.25 -15.12 -15.69
N LEU A 26 15.59 -14.73 -16.95
CA LEU A 26 14.88 -13.68 -17.68
C LEU A 26 13.71 -14.32 -18.44
N ILE A 27 12.52 -13.75 -18.27
CA ILE A 27 11.30 -14.20 -18.92
C ILE A 27 10.51 -13.01 -19.46
N GLU A 28 9.68 -13.25 -20.47
CA GLU A 28 8.61 -12.35 -20.89
C GLU A 28 7.28 -12.92 -20.39
N ALA A 29 6.53 -12.17 -19.60
CA ALA A 29 5.26 -12.59 -19.05
C ALA A 29 4.10 -11.75 -19.58
N LYS A 30 2.95 -12.35 -19.80
CA LYS A 30 1.68 -11.68 -20.09
C LYS A 30 1.20 -10.94 -18.84
N LEU A 31 0.56 -9.80 -19.05
CA LEU A 31 0.01 -8.96 -17.98
C LEU A 31 -1.51 -9.11 -17.90
N ASP A 32 -2.02 -9.25 -16.69
CA ASP A 32 -3.44 -9.19 -16.41
C ASP A 32 -3.92 -7.77 -16.23
N MET A 33 -3.14 -6.92 -15.57
CA MET A 33 -3.46 -5.52 -15.37
C MET A 33 -2.23 -4.62 -15.51
N VAL A 34 -2.46 -3.43 -16.06
CA VAL A 34 -1.50 -2.32 -16.09
C VAL A 34 -2.14 -1.11 -15.40
N LEU A 35 -1.48 -0.59 -14.37
CA LEU A 35 -2.01 0.41 -13.47
C LEU A 35 -1.27 1.75 -13.58
N GLY A 36 -1.98 2.86 -13.39
CA GLY A 36 -1.36 4.17 -13.33
C GLY A 36 -2.25 5.24 -12.72
N ASN A 37 -1.63 6.34 -12.31
CA ASN A 37 -2.27 7.45 -11.62
C ASN A 37 -2.02 8.79 -12.32
N ASP A 38 -2.51 9.89 -11.76
CA ASP A 38 -2.41 11.24 -12.33
C ASP A 38 -0.98 11.82 -12.34
N VAL A 39 -0.02 11.18 -11.67
CA VAL A 39 1.40 11.57 -11.69
C VAL A 39 2.16 10.83 -12.80
N THR A 40 1.96 9.53 -12.90
CA THR A 40 2.78 8.65 -13.74
C THR A 40 2.17 8.36 -15.11
N SER A 41 0.84 8.32 -15.21
CA SER A 41 0.14 8.08 -16.47
C SER A 41 0.41 9.14 -17.55
N PRO A 42 0.50 10.45 -17.26
CA PRO A 42 0.85 11.44 -18.27
C PRO A 42 2.20 11.17 -18.91
N VAL A 43 3.18 10.73 -18.12
CA VAL A 43 4.53 10.36 -18.60
C VAL A 43 4.43 9.12 -19.49
N ALA A 44 3.73 8.07 -19.03
CA ALA A 44 3.55 6.84 -19.81
C ALA A 44 2.83 7.10 -21.15
N ILE A 45 1.78 7.92 -21.15
CA ILE A 45 1.06 8.31 -22.39
C ILE A 45 1.99 9.02 -23.37
N ASN A 46 2.86 9.92 -22.87
CA ASN A 46 3.84 10.60 -23.72
C ASN A 46 4.88 9.61 -24.29
N GLU A 47 5.31 8.60 -23.53
CA GLU A 47 6.20 7.55 -24.02
C GLU A 47 5.52 6.66 -25.07
N MET A 48 4.25 6.29 -24.89
CA MET A 48 3.48 5.52 -25.89
C MET A 48 3.49 6.18 -27.26
N ASN A 49 3.37 7.50 -27.32
CA ASN A 49 3.41 8.25 -28.59
C ASN A 49 4.73 8.04 -29.39
N LYS A 50 5.81 7.65 -28.71
CA LYS A 50 7.12 7.39 -29.33
C LYS A 50 7.22 5.98 -29.93
N PHE A 51 6.36 5.04 -29.51
CA PHE A 51 6.42 3.65 -29.99
C PHE A 51 5.84 3.45 -31.39
N GLY A 52 5.20 4.46 -31.97
CA GLY A 52 4.63 4.41 -33.31
C GLY A 52 3.56 3.34 -33.50
N LYS A 53 2.94 2.90 -32.41
CA LYS A 53 1.80 2.00 -32.40
C LYS A 53 0.58 2.74 -31.86
N ASP A 54 -0.52 2.71 -32.61
CA ASP A 54 -1.80 3.23 -32.16
C ASP A 54 -2.54 2.18 -31.33
N GLY A 55 -3.07 2.62 -30.18
CA GLY A 55 -3.94 1.81 -29.35
C GLY A 55 -3.25 1.11 -28.18
N VAL A 56 -4.08 0.49 -27.37
CA VAL A 56 -3.71 -0.30 -26.19
C VAL A 56 -3.96 -1.78 -26.45
N PHE A 57 -3.27 -2.67 -25.72
CA PHE A 57 -3.41 -4.10 -25.93
C PHE A 57 -4.81 -4.61 -25.56
N ASP A 58 -5.38 -4.11 -24.47
CA ASP A 58 -6.73 -4.42 -24.01
C ASP A 58 -7.23 -3.31 -23.08
N LYS A 59 -8.31 -2.64 -23.47
CA LYS A 59 -8.93 -1.56 -22.71
C LYS A 59 -9.52 -1.98 -21.36
N THR A 60 -9.79 -3.29 -21.16
CA THR A 60 -10.32 -3.85 -19.92
C THR A 60 -9.22 -4.28 -18.94
N ARG A 61 -7.96 -4.21 -19.37
CA ARG A 61 -6.78 -4.61 -18.62
C ARG A 61 -5.89 -3.41 -18.23
N ILE A 62 -6.43 -2.21 -18.31
CA ILE A 62 -5.76 -0.97 -17.89
C ILE A 62 -6.65 -0.26 -16.89
N ALA A 63 -6.09 0.11 -15.74
CA ALA A 63 -6.76 0.94 -14.75
C ALA A 63 -5.99 2.25 -14.53
N LEU A 64 -6.71 3.37 -14.60
CA LEU A 64 -6.17 4.72 -14.46
C LEU A 64 -6.93 5.43 -13.34
N VAL A 65 -6.23 5.79 -12.27
CA VAL A 65 -6.80 6.34 -11.02
C VAL A 65 -6.26 7.75 -10.77
N MET A 66 -7.15 8.71 -10.68
CA MET A 66 -6.81 10.12 -10.39
C MET A 66 -6.89 10.33 -8.88
N ASP A 67 -5.79 10.14 -8.15
CA ASP A 67 -5.79 10.12 -6.68
C ASP A 67 -4.67 10.92 -6.00
N HIS A 68 -3.56 11.25 -6.69
CA HIS A 68 -2.41 11.88 -6.05
C HIS A 68 -2.62 13.38 -5.83
N PHE A 69 -3.10 14.08 -6.84
CA PHE A 69 -3.34 15.53 -6.79
C PHE A 69 -4.80 15.89 -7.04
N THR A 70 -5.68 14.97 -6.73
CA THR A 70 -7.13 15.08 -6.94
C THR A 70 -7.86 15.15 -5.59
N PRO A 71 -8.83 16.08 -5.39
CA PRO A 71 -9.22 17.15 -6.33
C PRO A 71 -8.04 18.07 -6.67
N ASN A 72 -7.97 18.53 -7.92
CA ASN A 72 -6.76 19.16 -8.46
C ASN A 72 -6.26 20.33 -7.61
N LYS A 73 -5.02 20.26 -7.16
CA LYS A 73 -4.39 21.27 -6.30
C LYS A 73 -3.93 22.53 -7.04
N ASP A 74 -3.67 22.41 -8.34
CA ASP A 74 -3.17 23.48 -9.20
C ASP A 74 -3.50 23.23 -10.68
N ILE A 75 -3.14 24.20 -11.54
CA ILE A 75 -3.39 24.13 -12.99
C ILE A 75 -2.66 22.95 -13.64
N GLN A 76 -1.42 22.65 -13.22
CA GLN A 76 -0.65 21.56 -13.78
C GLN A 76 -1.30 20.20 -13.47
N SER A 77 -1.75 19.99 -12.24
CA SER A 77 -2.50 18.80 -11.85
C SER A 77 -3.79 18.63 -12.66
N ALA A 78 -4.51 19.73 -12.88
CA ALA A 78 -5.72 19.72 -13.71
C ALA A 78 -5.42 19.35 -15.16
N GLN A 79 -4.30 19.82 -15.72
CA GLN A 79 -3.86 19.46 -17.07
C GLN A 79 -3.46 18.00 -17.17
N ASN A 80 -2.76 17.45 -16.16
CA ASN A 80 -2.40 16.04 -16.08
C ASN A 80 -3.65 15.16 -16.07
N CYS A 81 -4.60 15.43 -15.17
CA CYS A 81 -5.86 14.69 -15.13
C CYS A 81 -6.65 14.81 -16.43
N LYS A 82 -6.66 16.00 -17.07
CA LYS A 82 -7.30 16.19 -18.38
C LYS A 82 -6.64 15.32 -19.46
N GLN A 83 -5.31 15.22 -19.48
CA GLN A 83 -4.57 14.39 -20.43
C GLN A 83 -4.97 12.92 -20.27
N VAL A 84 -4.93 12.39 -19.03
CA VAL A 84 -5.29 11.00 -18.75
C VAL A 84 -6.77 10.73 -19.09
N ARG A 85 -7.68 11.63 -18.75
CA ARG A 85 -9.10 11.52 -19.08
C ARG A 85 -9.32 11.49 -20.60
N THR A 86 -8.60 12.34 -21.35
CA THR A 86 -8.69 12.39 -22.81
C THR A 86 -8.19 11.07 -23.41
N PHE A 87 -7.07 10.54 -22.92
CA PHE A 87 -6.53 9.24 -23.32
C PHE A 87 -7.52 8.11 -23.01
N ALA A 88 -8.04 8.06 -21.79
CA ALA A 88 -8.99 7.03 -21.38
C ALA A 88 -10.24 6.99 -22.28
N ARG A 89 -10.76 8.16 -22.63
CA ARG A 89 -11.92 8.28 -23.55
C ARG A 89 -11.55 7.86 -24.99
N ALA A 90 -10.40 8.29 -25.49
CA ALA A 90 -9.95 7.98 -26.86
C ALA A 90 -9.76 6.48 -27.07
N HIS A 91 -9.25 5.76 -26.06
CA HIS A 91 -8.99 4.33 -26.11
C HIS A 91 -10.12 3.48 -25.50
N GLY A 92 -11.16 4.11 -24.95
CA GLY A 92 -12.29 3.41 -24.32
C GLY A 92 -11.90 2.61 -23.08
N ILE A 93 -10.92 3.10 -22.29
CA ILE A 93 -10.45 2.43 -21.06
C ILE A 93 -11.62 2.23 -20.11
N THR A 94 -11.84 0.98 -19.70
CA THR A 94 -12.97 0.59 -18.85
C THR A 94 -12.80 1.08 -17.41
N HIS A 95 -11.60 0.93 -16.85
CA HIS A 95 -11.32 1.26 -15.46
C HIS A 95 -10.64 2.63 -15.36
N TYR A 96 -11.45 3.68 -15.44
CA TYR A 96 -11.02 5.05 -15.25
C TYR A 96 -11.75 5.67 -14.05
N PHE A 97 -11.01 6.12 -13.05
CA PHE A 97 -11.51 6.66 -11.81
C PHE A 97 -11.05 8.11 -11.60
N ASP A 98 -11.99 9.00 -11.34
CA ASP A 98 -11.78 10.44 -11.16
C ASP A 98 -12.74 10.95 -10.06
N VAL A 99 -12.81 12.24 -9.82
CA VAL A 99 -13.77 12.85 -8.88
C VAL A 99 -15.18 12.34 -9.15
N GLY A 100 -15.83 11.82 -8.10
CA GLY A 100 -17.16 11.20 -8.17
C GLY A 100 -17.14 9.68 -7.90
N ASN A 101 -16.10 8.98 -8.31
CA ASN A 101 -15.83 7.56 -8.01
C ASN A 101 -14.37 7.32 -7.65
N MET A 102 -13.76 8.31 -7.01
CA MET A 102 -12.34 8.31 -6.68
C MET A 102 -12.03 7.47 -5.42
N GLY A 103 -10.78 7.10 -5.33
CA GLY A 103 -10.17 6.45 -4.18
C GLY A 103 -8.67 6.38 -4.39
N ILE A 104 -7.92 6.14 -3.33
CA ILE A 104 -6.47 5.91 -3.42
C ILE A 104 -6.25 4.60 -4.18
N GLU A 105 -5.45 4.60 -5.24
CA GLU A 105 -5.26 3.51 -6.21
C GLU A 105 -5.19 2.13 -5.55
N HIS A 106 -4.28 1.93 -4.60
CA HIS A 106 -4.05 0.63 -3.98
C HIS A 106 -5.06 0.23 -2.88
N ALA A 107 -6.04 1.08 -2.60
CA ALA A 107 -7.21 0.73 -1.81
C ALA A 107 -8.45 0.53 -2.70
N LEU A 108 -8.57 1.36 -3.74
CA LEU A 108 -9.72 1.35 -4.65
C LEU A 108 -9.76 0.09 -5.54
N LEU A 109 -8.64 -0.24 -6.17
CA LEU A 109 -8.62 -1.33 -7.16
C LEU A 109 -8.92 -2.72 -6.54
N PRO A 110 -8.40 -3.10 -5.36
CA PRO A 110 -8.82 -4.33 -4.71
C PRO A 110 -10.28 -4.28 -4.21
N GLU A 111 -10.75 -3.11 -3.75
CA GLU A 111 -12.15 -2.92 -3.35
C GLU A 111 -13.12 -3.14 -4.52
N GLN A 112 -12.73 -2.71 -5.73
CA GLN A 112 -13.50 -2.88 -6.96
C GLN A 112 -13.34 -4.27 -7.60
N GLY A 113 -12.46 -5.14 -7.10
CA GLY A 113 -12.23 -6.48 -7.64
C GLY A 113 -11.49 -6.50 -8.99
N ILE A 114 -10.81 -5.41 -9.33
CA ILE A 114 -10.09 -5.26 -10.62
C ILE A 114 -8.84 -6.14 -10.67
N VAL A 115 -8.19 -6.33 -9.53
CA VAL A 115 -7.07 -7.27 -9.38
C VAL A 115 -7.57 -8.49 -8.60
N ALA A 116 -7.21 -9.68 -9.04
CA ALA A 116 -7.64 -10.95 -8.47
C ALA A 116 -6.45 -11.87 -8.13
N CYS A 117 -6.75 -13.01 -7.51
CA CYS A 117 -5.75 -14.01 -7.16
C CYS A 117 -4.99 -14.50 -8.40
N GLY A 118 -3.68 -14.67 -8.27
CA GLY A 118 -2.84 -15.21 -9.32
C GLY A 118 -2.53 -14.28 -10.49
N ASP A 119 -3.00 -13.03 -10.47
CA ASP A 119 -2.70 -12.05 -11.50
C ASP A 119 -1.22 -11.70 -11.58
N CYS A 120 -0.77 -11.33 -12.78
CA CYS A 120 0.49 -10.66 -13.03
C CYS A 120 0.23 -9.18 -13.35
N VAL A 121 0.61 -8.29 -12.43
CA VAL A 121 0.25 -6.86 -12.44
C VAL A 121 1.48 -5.98 -12.42
N ILE A 122 1.50 -4.96 -13.27
CA ILE A 122 2.47 -3.86 -13.18
C ILE A 122 1.75 -2.53 -13.00
N GLY A 123 2.38 -1.61 -12.31
CA GLY A 123 1.92 -0.22 -12.18
C GLY A 123 3.09 0.74 -12.09
N ALA A 124 2.90 1.96 -12.56
CA ALA A 124 3.94 2.99 -12.44
C ALA A 124 3.89 3.69 -11.08
N ASP A 125 3.59 2.93 -10.03
CA ASP A 125 3.67 3.32 -8.62
C ASP A 125 4.44 2.26 -7.84
N SER A 126 5.27 2.69 -6.88
CA SER A 126 6.10 1.78 -6.08
C SER A 126 5.26 0.79 -5.28
N HIS A 127 4.09 1.23 -4.79
CA HIS A 127 3.23 0.43 -3.92
C HIS A 127 2.27 -0.50 -4.69
N THR A 128 2.47 -0.66 -6.00
CA THR A 128 1.77 -1.69 -6.80
C THR A 128 1.94 -3.10 -6.20
N CYS A 129 2.95 -3.34 -5.38
CA CYS A 129 3.14 -4.60 -4.64
C CYS A 129 1.98 -4.95 -3.68
N THR A 130 1.09 -4.02 -3.36
CA THR A 130 -0.06 -4.18 -2.46
C THR A 130 -0.92 -5.41 -2.78
N TYR A 131 -1.09 -5.72 -4.05
CA TYR A 131 -1.99 -6.80 -4.49
C TYR A 131 -1.45 -8.21 -4.23
N GLY A 132 -0.20 -8.32 -3.76
CA GLY A 132 0.31 -9.57 -3.21
C GLY A 132 -0.49 -10.09 -2.02
N ALA A 133 -1.21 -9.21 -1.31
CA ALA A 133 -2.18 -9.58 -0.28
C ALA A 133 -3.33 -10.46 -0.81
N LEU A 134 -3.63 -10.37 -2.10
CA LEU A 134 -4.62 -11.19 -2.80
C LEU A 134 -4.01 -12.46 -3.43
N GLY A 135 -2.73 -12.74 -3.21
CA GLY A 135 -2.03 -13.84 -3.88
C GLY A 135 -1.69 -13.54 -5.34
N ALA A 136 -1.53 -12.28 -5.73
CA ALA A 136 -1.09 -11.85 -7.05
C ALA A 136 0.41 -11.54 -7.08
N PHE A 137 1.09 -11.74 -8.20
CA PHE A 137 2.38 -11.12 -8.45
C PHE A 137 2.15 -9.71 -8.96
N SER A 138 2.48 -8.73 -8.15
CA SER A 138 2.29 -7.32 -8.49
C SER A 138 3.51 -6.51 -8.10
N THR A 139 3.96 -5.62 -8.99
CA THR A 139 5.19 -4.86 -8.77
C THR A 139 5.19 -3.50 -9.45
N GLY A 140 5.85 -2.53 -8.80
CA GLY A 140 6.09 -1.21 -9.38
C GLY A 140 7.15 -1.25 -10.49
N VAL A 141 6.90 -0.47 -11.55
CA VAL A 141 7.80 -0.29 -12.69
C VAL A 141 7.91 1.19 -13.07
N GLY A 142 8.82 1.53 -13.95
CA GLY A 142 8.92 2.89 -14.50
C GLY A 142 7.78 3.21 -15.48
N SER A 143 7.51 4.49 -15.70
CA SER A 143 6.46 4.94 -16.64
C SER A 143 6.70 4.46 -18.08
N THR A 144 7.95 4.25 -18.48
CA THR A 144 8.30 3.69 -19.80
C THR A 144 7.89 2.22 -19.92
N ASP A 145 8.13 1.42 -18.84
CA ASP A 145 7.71 0.02 -18.81
C ASP A 145 6.17 -0.10 -18.74
N MET A 146 5.52 0.80 -18.00
CA MET A 146 4.06 0.90 -17.99
C MET A 146 3.54 1.19 -19.42
N ALA A 147 4.14 2.14 -20.13
CA ALA A 147 3.78 2.45 -21.51
C ALA A 147 3.92 1.24 -22.43
N ALA A 148 5.04 0.51 -22.34
CA ALA A 148 5.28 -0.72 -23.08
C ALA A 148 4.22 -1.80 -22.73
N GLY A 149 3.89 -1.96 -21.44
CA GLY A 149 2.85 -2.85 -20.96
C GLY A 149 1.47 -2.50 -21.50
N MET A 150 1.09 -1.23 -21.53
CA MET A 150 -0.18 -0.77 -22.10
C MET A 150 -0.31 -1.05 -23.60
N VAL A 151 0.80 -1.04 -24.35
CA VAL A 151 0.81 -1.31 -25.80
C VAL A 151 0.88 -2.80 -26.13
N THR A 152 1.66 -3.57 -25.35
CA THR A 152 2.01 -4.96 -25.69
C THR A 152 1.24 -6.01 -24.88
N GLY A 153 0.73 -5.66 -23.72
CA GLY A 153 0.16 -6.61 -22.76
C GLY A 153 1.21 -7.53 -22.13
N LYS A 154 2.48 -7.15 -22.17
CA LYS A 154 3.59 -7.96 -21.70
C LYS A 154 4.64 -7.12 -21.00
N ALA A 155 5.36 -7.75 -20.10
CA ALA A 155 6.58 -7.23 -19.50
C ALA A 155 7.61 -8.34 -19.36
N TRP A 156 8.89 -7.99 -19.35
CA TRP A 156 9.94 -8.94 -19.05
C TRP A 156 10.38 -8.76 -17.59
N PHE A 157 10.72 -9.88 -16.97
CA PHE A 157 11.14 -9.93 -15.58
C PHE A 157 12.40 -10.79 -15.45
N LYS A 158 13.27 -10.40 -14.54
CA LYS A 158 14.19 -11.33 -13.92
C LYS A 158 13.45 -12.00 -12.77
N VAL A 159 13.22 -13.29 -12.81
CA VAL A 159 12.50 -14.02 -11.75
C VAL A 159 13.17 -13.76 -10.40
N PRO A 160 12.47 -13.21 -9.39
CA PRO A 160 13.08 -12.94 -8.09
C PRO A 160 13.32 -14.24 -7.32
N SER A 161 14.36 -14.27 -6.49
CA SER A 161 14.44 -15.21 -5.37
C SER A 161 13.45 -14.79 -4.28
N ALA A 162 13.25 -15.63 -3.27
CA ALA A 162 12.28 -15.35 -2.22
C ALA A 162 12.88 -15.45 -0.81
N ILE A 163 12.36 -14.63 0.10
CA ILE A 163 12.52 -14.74 1.55
C ILE A 163 11.20 -15.28 2.11
N LYS A 164 11.29 -16.31 2.95
CA LYS A 164 10.15 -16.82 3.68
C LYS A 164 9.94 -16.00 4.95
N VAL A 165 8.74 -15.44 5.14
CA VAL A 165 8.37 -14.76 6.38
C VAL A 165 7.34 -15.61 7.10
N GLU A 166 7.78 -16.29 8.17
CA GLU A 166 6.96 -17.20 8.98
C GLU A 166 6.31 -16.42 10.13
N ILE A 167 5.00 -16.22 10.04
CA ILE A 167 4.20 -15.51 11.05
C ILE A 167 3.50 -16.53 11.94
N THR A 168 3.67 -16.39 13.25
CA THR A 168 3.10 -17.31 14.26
C THR A 168 2.41 -16.53 15.38
N GLY A 169 1.70 -17.24 16.27
CA GLY A 169 1.07 -16.66 17.45
C GLY A 169 -0.18 -15.84 17.15
N LYS A 170 -0.74 -15.24 18.19
CA LYS A 170 -1.96 -14.42 18.13
C LYS A 170 -1.64 -12.94 18.26
N LYS A 171 -2.39 -12.13 17.53
CA LYS A 171 -2.23 -10.69 17.53
C LYS A 171 -2.47 -10.08 18.90
N ALA A 172 -1.46 -9.40 19.47
CA ALA A 172 -1.58 -8.69 20.73
C ALA A 172 -2.48 -7.44 20.60
N PRO A 173 -3.00 -6.88 21.70
CA PRO A 173 -3.80 -5.66 21.66
C PRO A 173 -3.05 -4.49 20.96
N PHE A 174 -3.78 -3.69 20.19
CA PHE A 174 -3.29 -2.56 19.41
C PHE A 174 -2.29 -2.91 18.29
N ILE A 175 -2.01 -4.18 18.04
CA ILE A 175 -1.18 -4.61 16.90
C ILE A 175 -2.03 -4.65 15.64
N SER A 176 -1.47 -4.08 14.57
CA SER A 176 -2.03 -4.07 13.21
C SER A 176 -1.00 -4.53 12.20
N GLY A 177 -1.39 -4.68 10.95
CA GLY A 177 -0.45 -4.96 9.84
C GLY A 177 0.67 -3.94 9.73
N LYS A 178 0.44 -2.68 10.14
CA LYS A 178 1.48 -1.66 10.20
C LYS A 178 2.60 -2.04 11.18
N ASP A 179 2.25 -2.50 12.36
CA ASP A 179 3.25 -2.88 13.36
C ASP A 179 4.05 -4.10 12.90
N VAL A 180 3.39 -5.07 12.26
CA VAL A 180 4.02 -6.26 11.68
C VAL A 180 5.04 -5.88 10.61
N VAL A 181 4.67 -5.01 9.65
CA VAL A 181 5.57 -4.64 8.56
C VAL A 181 6.69 -3.71 9.02
N LEU A 182 6.43 -2.79 9.95
CA LEU A 182 7.49 -1.96 10.55
C LEU A 182 8.50 -2.81 11.32
N HIS A 183 8.03 -3.80 12.09
CA HIS A 183 8.92 -4.76 12.75
C HIS A 183 9.78 -5.52 11.74
N LEU A 184 9.18 -6.04 10.66
CA LEU A 184 9.91 -6.73 9.59
C LEU A 184 10.98 -5.82 8.95
N ILE A 185 10.62 -4.58 8.58
CA ILE A 185 11.56 -3.63 7.97
C ILE A 185 12.69 -3.29 8.95
N GLY A 186 12.38 -3.10 10.24
CA GLY A 186 13.39 -2.87 11.28
C GLY A 186 14.36 -4.04 11.47
N GLU A 187 13.89 -5.28 11.27
CA GLU A 187 14.72 -6.48 11.38
C GLU A 187 15.64 -6.69 10.17
N ILE A 188 15.10 -6.47 8.95
CA ILE A 188 15.86 -6.81 7.73
C ILE A 188 16.50 -5.62 7.02
N GLY A 189 16.11 -4.38 7.36
CA GLY A 189 16.60 -3.15 6.74
C GLY A 189 15.85 -2.77 5.46
N VAL A 190 16.03 -1.53 4.99
CA VAL A 190 15.37 -0.98 3.78
C VAL A 190 15.84 -1.63 2.47
N ASP A 191 16.94 -2.36 2.47
CA ASP A 191 17.47 -3.10 1.33
C ASP A 191 17.54 -4.62 1.55
N GLY A 192 17.06 -5.09 2.71
CA GLY A 192 17.17 -6.49 3.15
C GLY A 192 16.48 -7.51 2.25
N ALA A 193 15.53 -7.10 1.43
CA ALA A 193 14.85 -7.93 0.44
C ALA A 193 15.05 -7.41 -0.99
N LEU A 194 16.17 -6.71 -1.25
CA LEU A 194 16.40 -6.06 -2.55
C LEU A 194 16.22 -7.04 -3.71
N TYR A 195 15.25 -6.72 -4.59
CA TYR A 195 14.85 -7.52 -5.74
C TYR A 195 14.37 -8.95 -5.43
N GLN A 196 13.94 -9.24 -4.21
CA GLN A 196 13.38 -10.53 -3.82
C GLN A 196 11.86 -10.45 -3.65
N SER A 197 11.20 -11.58 -3.58
CA SER A 197 9.82 -11.71 -3.15
C SER A 197 9.80 -11.99 -1.64
N LEU A 198 8.92 -11.34 -0.89
CA LEU A 198 8.57 -11.75 0.48
C LEU A 198 7.37 -12.70 0.39
N GLU A 199 7.51 -13.93 0.84
CA GLU A 199 6.44 -14.92 0.85
C GLU A 199 6.01 -15.22 2.28
N PHE A 200 4.80 -14.80 2.64
CA PHE A 200 4.27 -14.90 4.00
C PHE A 200 3.68 -16.29 4.24
N THR A 201 4.00 -16.90 5.37
CA THR A 201 3.56 -18.24 5.75
C THR A 201 3.32 -18.32 7.27
N GLY A 202 2.91 -19.49 7.75
CA GLY A 202 2.70 -19.73 9.19
C GLY A 202 1.24 -19.62 9.62
N ASP A 203 0.96 -20.15 10.80
CA ASP A 203 -0.40 -20.21 11.36
C ASP A 203 -0.94 -18.85 11.84
N GLY A 204 -0.04 -17.91 12.16
CA GLY A 204 -0.40 -16.54 12.54
C GLY A 204 -1.01 -15.72 11.40
N ILE A 205 -0.90 -16.16 10.13
CA ILE A 205 -1.54 -15.47 9.00
C ILE A 205 -3.07 -15.39 9.19
N ALA A 206 -3.67 -16.41 9.80
CA ALA A 206 -5.11 -16.43 10.07
C ALA A 206 -5.58 -15.32 11.03
N GLU A 207 -4.68 -14.77 11.83
CA GLU A 207 -4.96 -13.62 12.74
C GLU A 207 -4.93 -12.27 12.00
N LEU A 208 -4.43 -12.23 10.76
CA LEU A 208 -4.31 -11.02 9.96
C LEU A 208 -5.54 -10.85 9.06
N SER A 209 -6.26 -9.75 9.25
CA SER A 209 -7.35 -9.36 8.35
C SER A 209 -6.83 -9.03 6.95
N MET A 210 -7.75 -8.86 5.98
CA MET A 210 -7.35 -8.38 4.66
C MET A 210 -6.75 -6.96 4.70
N ASP A 211 -7.23 -6.10 5.59
CA ASP A 211 -6.68 -4.74 5.76
C ASP A 211 -5.24 -4.80 6.28
N ASP A 212 -4.94 -5.71 7.23
CA ASP A 212 -3.58 -5.98 7.69
C ASP A 212 -2.68 -6.49 6.55
N ARG A 213 -3.13 -7.50 5.79
CA ARG A 213 -2.36 -8.10 4.68
C ARG A 213 -2.07 -7.09 3.56
N LEU A 214 -3.06 -6.26 3.22
CA LEU A 214 -2.90 -5.19 2.23
C LEU A 214 -1.88 -4.13 2.70
N CYS A 215 -1.87 -3.79 3.99
CA CYS A 215 -0.87 -2.91 4.58
C CYS A 215 0.54 -3.53 4.52
N ILE A 216 0.69 -4.79 4.89
CA ILE A 216 1.98 -5.51 4.90
C ILE A 216 2.53 -5.62 3.47
N SER A 217 1.71 -6.09 2.52
CA SER A 217 2.13 -6.20 1.11
C SER A 217 2.46 -4.84 0.49
N ASN A 218 1.71 -3.78 0.84
CA ASN A 218 1.97 -2.42 0.39
C ASN A 218 3.39 -1.96 0.75
N MET A 219 3.82 -2.22 1.97
CA MET A 219 5.12 -1.78 2.47
C MET A 219 6.27 -2.76 2.20
N ALA A 220 6.05 -3.85 1.48
CA ALA A 220 7.12 -4.77 1.08
C ALA A 220 8.22 -4.08 0.26
N ILE A 221 7.87 -3.07 -0.54
CA ILE A 221 8.85 -2.27 -1.29
C ILE A 221 9.77 -1.47 -0.36
N GLU A 222 9.37 -1.15 0.86
CA GLU A 222 10.19 -0.36 1.79
C GLU A 222 11.36 -1.15 2.39
N CYS A 223 11.44 -2.46 2.15
CA CYS A 223 12.64 -3.27 2.36
C CYS A 223 13.28 -3.76 1.03
N GLY A 224 12.95 -3.11 -0.10
CA GLY A 224 13.53 -3.39 -1.41
C GLY A 224 12.88 -4.55 -2.16
N ALA A 225 11.83 -5.18 -1.63
CA ALA A 225 11.19 -6.32 -2.26
C ALA A 225 10.45 -5.95 -3.55
N LYS A 226 10.39 -6.87 -4.50
CA LYS A 226 9.57 -6.74 -5.71
C LYS A 226 8.09 -6.88 -5.40
N ASN A 227 7.75 -7.76 -4.47
CA ASN A 227 6.39 -7.94 -3.96
C ASN A 227 6.41 -8.60 -2.57
N GLY A 228 5.30 -8.47 -1.84
CA GLY A 228 5.01 -9.26 -0.65
C GLY A 228 3.74 -10.04 -0.89
N ILE A 229 3.81 -11.37 -0.90
CA ILE A 229 2.71 -12.24 -1.31
C ILE A 229 2.21 -13.12 -0.17
N PHE A 230 0.89 -13.16 0.01
CA PHE A 230 0.19 -14.03 0.95
C PHE A 230 -0.43 -15.21 0.23
N PRO A 231 -0.52 -16.39 0.88
CA PRO A 231 -1.31 -17.50 0.39
C PRO A 231 -2.80 -17.12 0.35
N VAL A 232 -3.50 -17.67 -0.61
CA VAL A 232 -4.95 -17.48 -0.74
C VAL A 232 -5.65 -18.45 0.19
N ASP A 233 -6.15 -17.95 1.30
CA ASP A 233 -6.92 -18.69 2.31
C ASP A 233 -8.38 -18.20 2.35
N ASP A 234 -9.15 -18.70 3.33
CA ASP A 234 -10.57 -18.35 3.50
C ASP A 234 -10.77 -16.84 3.71
N VAL A 235 -9.84 -16.14 4.37
CA VAL A 235 -9.90 -14.68 4.57
C VAL A 235 -9.77 -13.96 3.23
N THR A 236 -8.81 -14.38 2.39
CA THR A 236 -8.64 -13.83 1.05
C THR A 236 -9.84 -14.15 0.16
N LEU A 237 -10.31 -15.40 0.18
CA LEU A 237 -11.46 -15.82 -0.62
C LEU A 237 -12.73 -15.07 -0.22
N GLN A 238 -12.97 -14.85 1.07
CA GLN A 238 -14.11 -14.05 1.54
C GLN A 238 -14.04 -12.60 1.03
N TYR A 239 -12.84 -12.05 0.93
CA TYR A 239 -12.64 -10.70 0.40
C TYR A 239 -12.83 -10.65 -1.11
N VAL A 240 -12.27 -11.60 -1.87
CA VAL A 240 -12.28 -11.61 -3.33
C VAL A 240 -13.63 -12.05 -3.90
N ASN A 241 -14.30 -13.03 -3.26
CA ASN A 241 -15.60 -13.54 -3.70
C ASN A 241 -16.66 -12.42 -3.67
N GLY A 242 -17.34 -12.24 -4.79
CA GLY A 242 -18.34 -11.19 -5.00
C GLY A 242 -17.76 -9.81 -5.34
N ARG A 243 -16.41 -9.69 -5.45
CA ARG A 243 -15.73 -8.50 -5.96
C ARG A 243 -15.04 -8.76 -7.30
N ALA A 244 -14.35 -9.88 -7.44
CA ALA A 244 -13.58 -10.19 -8.65
C ALA A 244 -14.49 -10.13 -9.91
N GLU A 245 -14.07 -9.33 -10.89
CA GLU A 245 -14.81 -9.13 -12.14
C GLU A 245 -14.56 -10.23 -13.16
N ARG A 246 -13.63 -11.16 -12.87
CA ARG A 246 -13.21 -12.24 -13.78
C ARG A 246 -12.78 -13.49 -13.01
N GLU A 247 -12.67 -14.58 -13.72
CA GLU A 247 -12.09 -15.82 -13.20
C GLU A 247 -10.62 -15.59 -12.80
N TYR A 248 -10.17 -16.29 -11.76
CA TYR A 248 -8.84 -16.20 -11.22
C TYR A 248 -8.26 -17.59 -10.90
N THR A 249 -6.96 -17.66 -10.77
CA THR A 249 -6.23 -18.89 -10.45
C THR A 249 -5.48 -18.74 -9.12
N ILE A 250 -5.57 -19.77 -8.28
CA ILE A 250 -4.83 -19.80 -7.01
C ILE A 250 -3.53 -20.57 -7.23
N PHE A 251 -2.43 -19.98 -6.81
CA PHE A 251 -1.11 -20.59 -6.82
C PHE A 251 -0.62 -20.80 -5.39
N GLU A 252 -0.07 -21.96 -5.11
CA GLU A 252 0.55 -22.32 -3.84
C GLU A 252 2.01 -22.67 -4.08
N ALA A 253 2.89 -22.35 -3.11
CA ALA A 253 4.28 -22.78 -3.18
C ALA A 253 4.38 -24.32 -3.10
N ASP A 254 5.37 -24.86 -3.77
CA ASP A 254 5.70 -26.28 -3.60
C ASP A 254 6.27 -26.53 -2.20
N PRO A 255 6.05 -27.72 -1.62
CA PRO A 255 6.55 -28.02 -0.28
C PRO A 255 8.09 -27.95 -0.17
N ASP A 256 8.79 -28.16 -1.29
CA ASP A 256 10.24 -28.11 -1.44
C ASP A 256 10.72 -26.82 -2.14
N ALA A 257 9.89 -25.76 -2.16
CA ALA A 257 10.28 -24.44 -2.67
C ALA A 257 11.50 -23.89 -1.90
N GLU A 258 12.44 -23.30 -2.63
CA GLU A 258 13.65 -22.73 -2.04
C GLU A 258 13.53 -21.26 -1.68
N TYR A 259 14.00 -20.92 -0.49
CA TYR A 259 14.05 -19.56 0.03
C TYR A 259 15.49 -19.19 0.40
N THR A 260 15.89 -17.95 0.17
CA THR A 260 17.24 -17.45 0.50
C THR A 260 17.47 -17.39 2.01
N ARG A 261 16.43 -17.12 2.76
CA ARG A 261 16.38 -17.15 4.23
C ARG A 261 14.94 -17.22 4.73
N THR A 262 14.81 -17.50 6.04
CA THR A 262 13.53 -17.41 6.76
C THR A 262 13.63 -16.34 7.84
N VAL A 263 12.65 -15.45 7.88
CA VAL A 263 12.41 -14.46 8.95
C VAL A 263 11.22 -14.96 9.76
N LYS A 264 11.28 -14.88 11.09
CA LYS A 264 10.21 -15.37 11.98
C LYS A 264 9.62 -14.22 12.78
N ILE A 265 8.30 -14.08 12.75
CA ILE A 265 7.57 -13.05 13.50
C ILE A 265 6.52 -13.74 14.36
N ASP A 266 6.61 -13.55 15.68
CA ASP A 266 5.60 -14.01 16.63
C ASP A 266 4.70 -12.81 17.02
N LEU A 267 3.45 -12.83 16.52
CA LEU A 267 2.46 -11.76 16.74
C LEU A 267 2.17 -11.53 18.24
N SER A 268 2.36 -12.56 19.08
CA SER A 268 2.06 -12.47 20.52
C SER A 268 3.12 -11.67 21.30
N THR A 269 4.29 -11.48 20.72
CA THR A 269 5.40 -10.73 21.33
C THR A 269 5.56 -9.33 20.78
N LEU A 270 4.85 -9.01 19.67
CA LEU A 270 4.92 -7.69 19.05
C LEU A 270 4.34 -6.62 19.97
N LYS A 271 4.94 -5.45 19.92
CA LYS A 271 4.46 -4.22 20.54
C LYS A 271 4.18 -3.17 19.47
N PRO A 272 3.27 -2.22 19.70
CA PRO A 272 3.09 -1.11 18.80
C PRO A 272 4.44 -0.47 18.46
N THR A 273 4.67 -0.23 17.17
CA THR A 273 5.99 0.12 16.65
C THR A 273 5.93 1.48 15.95
N VAL A 274 6.96 2.30 16.15
CA VAL A 274 7.15 3.60 15.51
C VAL A 274 8.45 3.60 14.73
N ALA A 275 8.41 3.97 13.44
CA ALA A 275 9.61 4.19 12.66
C ALA A 275 10.00 5.66 12.69
N PHE A 276 11.20 5.96 13.15
CA PHE A 276 11.75 7.29 13.30
C PHE A 276 12.28 7.85 11.97
N PRO A 277 12.36 9.17 11.83
CA PRO A 277 13.00 9.82 10.67
C PRO A 277 14.47 9.36 10.50
N HIS A 278 15.01 9.20 9.26
CA HIS A 278 14.35 9.45 7.97
C HIS A 278 14.32 8.16 7.14
N LEU A 279 14.25 6.99 7.79
CA LEU A 279 14.15 5.68 7.15
C LEU A 279 13.12 4.82 7.88
N PRO A 280 12.32 4.02 7.15
CA PRO A 280 11.33 3.13 7.77
C PRO A 280 11.94 2.01 8.64
N GLU A 281 13.24 1.74 8.52
CA GLU A 281 13.98 0.76 9.35
C GLU A 281 14.35 1.27 10.74
N ASN A 282 14.28 2.58 10.98
CA ASN A 282 14.59 3.18 12.29
C ASN A 282 13.45 2.91 13.28
N THR A 283 13.17 1.65 13.56
CA THR A 283 12.01 1.24 14.35
C THR A 283 12.32 1.15 15.83
N HIS A 284 11.36 1.62 16.64
CA HIS A 284 11.35 1.50 18.09
C HIS A 284 9.98 1.01 18.55
N THR A 285 9.94 0.16 19.55
CA THR A 285 8.67 -0.21 20.20
C THR A 285 8.18 0.93 21.08
N ILE A 286 6.87 1.09 21.18
CA ILE A 286 6.26 2.26 21.84
C ILE A 286 6.69 2.42 23.31
N ASP A 287 6.92 1.33 24.03
CA ASP A 287 7.40 1.34 25.41
C ASP A 287 8.84 1.89 25.55
N GLN A 288 9.60 1.92 24.49
CA GLN A 288 10.92 2.56 24.46
C GLN A 288 10.83 4.08 24.26
N VAL A 289 9.74 4.57 23.69
CA VAL A 289 9.57 5.95 23.20
C VAL A 289 8.62 6.77 24.05
N ASP A 290 7.58 6.18 24.63
CA ASP A 290 6.52 6.90 25.37
C ASP A 290 7.07 7.81 26.50
N GLY A 291 8.17 7.38 27.13
CA GLY A 291 8.84 8.16 28.20
C GLY A 291 9.55 9.44 27.70
N GLU A 292 9.92 9.53 26.43
CA GLU A 292 10.64 10.67 25.87
C GLU A 292 9.72 11.87 25.57
N LYS A 293 8.42 11.63 25.43
CA LYS A 293 7.37 12.63 25.11
C LYS A 293 7.76 13.53 23.92
N ILE A 294 8.14 12.90 22.81
CA ILE A 294 8.49 13.60 21.57
C ILE A 294 7.26 14.38 21.09
N ALA A 295 7.28 15.70 21.22
CA ALA A 295 6.19 16.58 20.81
C ALA A 295 6.00 16.54 19.29
N ILE A 296 4.73 16.63 18.85
CA ILE A 296 4.34 16.57 17.43
C ILE A 296 3.42 17.74 17.07
N ASP A 297 3.45 18.16 15.81
CA ASP A 297 2.65 19.26 15.27
C ASP A 297 1.47 18.74 14.42
N GLN A 298 1.58 17.54 13.87
CA GLN A 298 0.59 17.01 12.96
C GLN A 298 0.43 15.49 13.08
N VAL A 299 -0.78 15.03 12.83
CA VAL A 299 -1.10 13.61 12.65
C VAL A 299 -1.84 13.41 11.33
N VAL A 300 -1.42 12.42 10.55
CA VAL A 300 -2.12 12.00 9.32
C VAL A 300 -2.53 10.55 9.46
N ILE A 301 -3.84 10.28 9.40
CA ILE A 301 -4.43 8.94 9.47
C ILE A 301 -5.08 8.63 8.13
N GLY A 302 -4.59 7.60 7.44
CA GLY A 302 -5.08 7.24 6.10
C GLY A 302 -4.00 6.67 5.22
N SER A 303 -4.03 6.98 3.93
CA SER A 303 -3.20 6.48 2.84
C SER A 303 -3.58 5.09 2.30
N CYS A 304 -2.90 4.61 1.27
CA CYS A 304 -3.10 3.26 0.73
C CYS A 304 -2.72 2.14 1.72
N THR A 305 -1.91 2.45 2.74
CA THR A 305 -1.57 1.51 3.80
C THR A 305 -2.68 1.37 4.84
N ASN A 306 -3.15 2.49 5.42
CA ASN A 306 -4.00 2.52 6.60
C ASN A 306 -5.16 3.53 6.48
N GLY A 307 -5.88 3.48 5.37
CA GLY A 307 -7.10 4.27 5.15
C GLY A 307 -8.36 3.42 5.01
N ARG A 308 -8.31 2.13 5.40
CA ARG A 308 -9.43 1.18 5.29
C ARG A 308 -10.30 1.21 6.53
N MET A 309 -11.40 0.46 6.52
CA MET A 309 -12.41 0.55 7.58
C MET A 309 -11.89 0.14 8.97
N GLU A 310 -11.02 -0.87 9.05
CA GLU A 310 -10.44 -1.27 10.33
C GLU A 310 -9.55 -0.16 10.92
N ASP A 311 -8.79 0.52 10.06
CA ASP A 311 -7.95 1.66 10.43
C ASP A 311 -8.78 2.83 10.98
N MET A 312 -9.87 3.15 10.28
CA MET A 312 -10.80 4.22 10.69
C MET A 312 -11.46 3.89 12.02
N ARG A 313 -11.90 2.64 12.21
CA ARG A 313 -12.50 2.19 13.47
C ARG A 313 -11.49 2.21 14.62
N ALA A 314 -10.25 1.77 14.39
CA ALA A 314 -9.19 1.77 15.40
C ALA A 314 -8.86 3.20 15.85
N ALA A 315 -8.70 4.13 14.93
CA ALA A 315 -8.46 5.53 15.25
C ALA A 315 -9.66 6.18 15.97
N ALA A 316 -10.87 5.94 15.47
CA ALA A 316 -12.10 6.47 16.08
C ALA A 316 -12.32 5.95 17.51
N ALA A 317 -11.99 4.69 17.78
CA ALA A 317 -12.11 4.11 19.14
C ALA A 317 -11.22 4.87 20.15
N ILE A 318 -10.03 5.27 19.76
CA ILE A 318 -9.13 6.09 20.59
C ILE A 318 -9.66 7.54 20.73
N LEU A 319 -10.14 8.15 19.64
CA LEU A 319 -10.55 9.57 19.62
C LEU A 319 -11.94 9.81 20.24
N LYS A 320 -12.77 8.80 20.34
CA LYS A 320 -14.17 8.92 20.83
C LYS A 320 -14.23 9.54 22.22
N GLY A 321 -14.95 10.67 22.34
CA GLY A 321 -15.11 11.40 23.59
C GLY A 321 -13.87 12.16 24.07
N ARG A 322 -12.83 12.22 23.25
CA ARG A 322 -11.58 12.94 23.54
C ARG A 322 -11.38 14.11 22.59
N LYS A 323 -10.43 14.95 22.93
CA LYS A 323 -10.00 16.08 22.07
C LYS A 323 -8.56 15.88 21.63
N VAL A 324 -8.27 16.28 20.42
CA VAL A 324 -6.92 16.45 19.93
C VAL A 324 -6.21 17.53 20.74
N ALA A 325 -4.93 17.36 21.04
CA ALA A 325 -4.12 18.35 21.74
C ALA A 325 -4.14 19.70 20.98
N GLN A 326 -4.12 20.81 21.72
CA GLN A 326 -4.37 22.15 21.17
C GLN A 326 -3.43 22.53 20.03
N ASP A 327 -2.17 22.09 20.08
CA ASP A 327 -1.12 22.46 19.12
C ASP A 327 -0.94 21.41 18.01
N VAL A 328 -1.83 20.40 17.90
CA VAL A 328 -1.74 19.32 16.93
C VAL A 328 -2.84 19.44 15.87
N ARG A 329 -2.46 19.39 14.60
CA ARG A 329 -3.37 19.26 13.46
C ARG A 329 -3.59 17.79 13.16
N VAL A 330 -4.85 17.37 12.98
CA VAL A 330 -5.17 15.97 12.58
C VAL A 330 -5.92 15.96 11.27
N ILE A 331 -5.43 15.18 10.32
CA ILE A 331 -6.03 14.96 9.02
C ILE A 331 -6.36 13.46 8.90
N VAL A 332 -7.64 13.14 8.70
CA VAL A 332 -8.12 11.78 8.48
C VAL A 332 -8.55 11.63 7.04
N ILE A 333 -8.08 10.58 6.37
CA ILE A 333 -8.29 10.34 4.94
C ILE A 333 -8.82 8.91 4.75
N PRO A 334 -10.16 8.72 4.71
CA PRO A 334 -10.74 7.45 4.26
C PRO A 334 -10.26 7.14 2.84
N ALA A 335 -9.79 5.92 2.59
CA ALA A 335 -9.04 5.63 1.36
C ALA A 335 -9.90 5.59 0.08
N THR A 336 -11.23 5.39 0.19
CA THR A 336 -12.15 5.39 -0.94
C THR A 336 -13.44 6.12 -0.59
N GLN A 337 -14.21 6.51 -1.60
CA GLN A 337 -15.54 7.10 -1.35
C GLN A 337 -16.49 6.13 -0.65
N ARG A 338 -16.38 4.84 -0.92
CA ARG A 338 -17.17 3.81 -0.22
C ARG A 338 -16.81 3.76 1.26
N ILE A 339 -15.53 3.74 1.59
CA ILE A 339 -15.04 3.79 2.98
C ILE A 339 -15.50 5.09 3.64
N TYR A 340 -15.43 6.23 2.93
CA TYR A 340 -15.86 7.51 3.47
C TYR A 340 -17.36 7.50 3.80
N LEU A 341 -18.19 6.98 2.89
CA LEU A 341 -19.63 6.83 3.13
C LEU A 341 -19.88 5.93 4.34
N GLN A 342 -19.20 4.80 4.45
CA GLN A 342 -19.32 3.89 5.58
C GLN A 342 -18.87 4.54 6.90
N CYS A 343 -17.83 5.38 6.90
CA CYS A 343 -17.44 6.18 8.06
C CYS A 343 -18.55 7.15 8.49
N ILE A 344 -19.33 7.70 7.55
CA ILE A 344 -20.49 8.54 7.85
C ILE A 344 -21.61 7.68 8.47
N GLU A 345 -21.93 6.55 7.87
CA GLU A 345 -22.99 5.63 8.31
C GLU A 345 -22.73 5.06 9.73
N GLU A 346 -21.47 4.74 10.03
CA GLU A 346 -21.07 4.26 11.35
C GLU A 346 -20.83 5.38 12.39
N GLY A 347 -20.98 6.66 11.98
CA GLY A 347 -20.76 7.81 12.86
C GLY A 347 -19.29 8.12 13.16
N LEU A 348 -18.32 7.47 12.47
CA LEU A 348 -16.89 7.68 12.69
C LEU A 348 -16.46 9.09 12.27
N THR A 349 -17.01 9.60 11.18
CA THR A 349 -16.77 10.98 10.70
C THR A 349 -17.14 12.00 11.76
N GLN A 350 -18.27 11.81 12.46
CA GLN A 350 -18.69 12.67 13.57
C GLN A 350 -17.67 12.62 14.72
N ILE A 351 -17.21 11.42 15.11
CA ILE A 351 -16.20 11.24 16.17
C ILE A 351 -14.92 12.02 15.82
N PHE A 352 -14.43 11.92 14.59
CA PHE A 352 -13.24 12.64 14.16
C PHE A 352 -13.41 14.15 14.24
N ILE A 353 -14.53 14.68 13.73
CA ILE A 353 -14.83 16.13 13.76
C ILE A 353 -14.99 16.61 15.20
N GLU A 354 -15.72 15.89 16.03
CA GLU A 354 -15.90 16.22 17.45
C GLU A 354 -14.57 16.19 18.21
N ALA A 355 -13.64 15.30 17.87
CA ALA A 355 -12.32 15.27 18.44
C ALA A 355 -11.45 16.48 18.02
N GLY A 356 -11.78 17.16 16.92
CA GLY A 356 -11.04 18.31 16.37
C GLY A 356 -10.19 17.97 15.14
N ALA A 357 -10.43 16.81 14.53
CA ALA A 357 -9.77 16.42 13.28
C ALA A 357 -10.50 16.96 12.04
N VAL A 358 -9.77 17.14 10.94
CA VAL A 358 -10.33 17.36 9.61
C VAL A 358 -10.47 16.01 8.90
N VAL A 359 -11.66 15.70 8.37
CA VAL A 359 -11.86 14.54 7.51
C VAL A 359 -11.84 14.99 6.06
N SER A 360 -10.92 14.43 5.29
CA SER A 360 -10.69 14.79 3.90
C SER A 360 -11.38 13.83 2.94
N THR A 361 -11.56 14.27 1.69
CA THR A 361 -11.86 13.37 0.57
C THR A 361 -10.71 12.37 0.37
N PRO A 362 -10.97 11.16 -0.19
CA PRO A 362 -9.92 10.21 -0.55
C PRO A 362 -8.87 10.83 -1.46
N THR A 363 -7.61 10.82 -1.03
CA THR A 363 -6.47 11.31 -1.83
C THR A 363 -5.16 10.80 -1.27
N CYS A 364 -4.17 10.58 -2.14
CA CYS A 364 -2.81 10.24 -1.77
C CYS A 364 -1.95 11.48 -1.42
N GLY A 365 -2.41 12.67 -1.74
CA GLY A 365 -1.68 13.93 -1.68
C GLY A 365 -0.85 14.20 -0.42
N PRO A 366 -1.39 14.08 0.80
CA PRO A 366 -0.62 14.30 2.02
C PRO A 366 0.57 13.35 2.20
N CYS A 367 0.44 12.09 1.78
CA CYS A 367 1.48 11.07 1.92
C CYS A 367 2.78 11.38 1.15
N LEU A 368 2.68 12.18 0.09
CA LEU A 368 3.83 12.55 -0.77
C LEU A 368 4.19 14.05 -0.70
N GLY A 369 3.59 14.79 0.24
CA GLY A 369 3.78 16.24 0.31
C GLY A 369 3.23 16.98 -0.90
N GLY A 370 2.27 16.38 -1.60
CA GLY A 370 1.69 16.92 -2.81
C GLY A 370 0.68 18.03 -2.59
N HIS A 371 -0.20 17.84 -1.63
CA HIS A 371 -1.16 18.85 -1.16
C HIS A 371 -1.80 18.40 0.15
N MET A 372 -2.41 19.34 0.90
CA MET A 372 -3.02 19.15 2.22
C MET A 372 -2.04 18.60 3.28
N GLY A 373 -1.90 19.30 4.39
CA GLY A 373 -1.06 18.87 5.49
C GLY A 373 0.44 18.84 5.18
N ILE A 374 0.91 19.71 4.27
CA ILE A 374 2.33 19.88 3.98
C ILE A 374 3.02 20.46 5.22
N LEU A 375 4.14 19.85 5.63
CA LEU A 375 4.89 20.22 6.81
C LEU A 375 5.87 21.39 6.53
N ALA A 376 5.94 22.33 7.46
CA ALA A 376 6.95 23.39 7.48
C ALA A 376 8.30 22.89 8.05
N ALA A 377 9.32 23.75 8.00
CA ALA A 377 10.64 23.47 8.58
C ALA A 377 10.53 23.18 10.09
N GLY A 378 11.13 22.08 10.54
CA GLY A 378 11.16 21.67 11.94
C GLY A 378 9.86 21.07 12.48
N GLU A 379 8.78 21.01 11.70
CA GLU A 379 7.54 20.36 12.14
C GLU A 379 7.68 18.83 12.19
N ARG A 380 7.03 18.21 13.16
CA ARG A 380 6.99 16.77 13.40
C ARG A 380 5.61 16.20 13.15
N ALA A 381 5.53 15.11 12.39
CA ALA A 381 4.26 14.44 12.14
C ALA A 381 4.32 12.96 12.50
N VAL A 382 3.26 12.44 13.11
CA VAL A 382 2.98 10.99 13.13
C VAL A 382 2.07 10.68 11.96
N SER A 383 2.45 9.71 11.15
CA SER A 383 1.71 9.35 9.94
C SER A 383 1.51 7.85 9.81
N THR A 384 0.32 7.46 9.35
CA THR A 384 0.04 6.06 8.98
C THR A 384 0.40 5.76 7.52
N SER A 385 1.08 6.69 6.83
CA SER A 385 1.62 6.49 5.48
C SER A 385 2.78 5.49 5.47
N ASN A 386 3.40 5.31 4.31
CA ASN A 386 4.39 4.24 4.09
C ASN A 386 5.84 4.70 4.09
N ARG A 387 6.13 6.00 3.98
CA ARG A 387 7.49 6.56 3.86
C ARG A 387 7.69 7.77 4.75
N ASN A 388 8.91 7.87 5.29
CA ASN A 388 9.34 8.98 6.14
C ASN A 388 10.69 9.58 5.73
N PHE A 389 11.03 9.48 4.44
CA PHE A 389 12.26 10.05 3.89
C PHE A 389 12.32 11.57 4.05
N VAL A 390 13.52 12.13 4.01
CA VAL A 390 13.74 13.58 4.04
C VAL A 390 12.84 14.31 3.02
N GLY A 391 12.06 15.26 3.47
CA GLY A 391 11.15 16.06 2.65
C GLY A 391 9.90 15.32 2.13
N ARG A 392 9.62 14.10 2.58
CA ARG A 392 8.51 13.29 2.05
C ARG A 392 7.13 13.94 2.20
N MET A 393 6.87 14.66 3.28
CA MET A 393 5.57 15.31 3.51
C MET A 393 5.67 16.84 3.54
N GLY A 394 6.76 17.44 3.04
CA GLY A 394 6.92 18.88 3.00
C GLY A 394 8.36 19.33 3.03
N HIS A 395 8.70 20.21 3.99
CA HIS A 395 10.04 20.75 4.12
C HIS A 395 11.09 19.67 4.45
N THR A 396 12.32 19.83 3.95
CA THR A 396 13.41 18.87 4.17
C THR A 396 13.87 18.77 5.63
N GLU A 397 13.59 19.76 6.44
CA GLU A 397 13.85 19.77 7.89
C GLU A 397 12.67 19.25 8.71
N SER A 398 11.58 18.81 8.08
CA SER A 398 10.47 18.17 8.80
C SER A 398 10.79 16.72 9.12
N GLU A 399 10.20 16.23 10.19
CA GLU A 399 10.38 14.86 10.69
C GLU A 399 9.08 14.09 10.65
N ILE A 400 9.10 12.88 10.09
CA ILE A 400 7.93 12.02 9.97
C ILE A 400 8.18 10.72 10.73
N TYR A 401 7.27 10.40 11.63
CA TYR A 401 7.24 9.16 12.40
C TYR A 401 6.13 8.26 11.86
N LEU A 402 6.48 7.06 11.36
CA LEU A 402 5.48 6.11 10.86
C LEU A 402 4.94 5.28 12.02
N ALA A 403 3.62 5.16 12.12
CA ALA A 403 2.98 4.38 13.16
C ALA A 403 1.61 3.83 12.71
N SER A 404 1.05 2.91 13.51
CA SER A 404 -0.30 2.41 13.32
C SER A 404 -1.37 3.47 13.62
N PRO A 405 -2.62 3.30 13.12
CA PRO A 405 -3.71 4.23 13.40
C PRO A 405 -3.99 4.43 14.90
N ALA A 406 -3.82 3.38 15.71
CA ALA A 406 -4.00 3.46 17.15
C ALA A 406 -2.95 4.37 17.81
N VAL A 407 -1.66 4.18 17.48
CA VAL A 407 -0.56 5.03 17.97
C VAL A 407 -0.72 6.46 17.47
N ALA A 408 -1.08 6.66 16.19
CA ALA A 408 -1.30 7.97 15.61
C ALA A 408 -2.44 8.73 16.32
N ALA A 409 -3.57 8.07 16.58
CA ALA A 409 -4.69 8.66 17.30
C ALA A 409 -4.37 8.97 18.78
N ALA A 410 -3.63 8.08 19.46
CA ALA A 410 -3.18 8.32 20.83
C ALA A 410 -2.23 9.51 20.89
N SER A 411 -1.29 9.59 19.96
CA SER A 411 -0.36 10.72 19.84
C SER A 411 -1.09 12.04 19.59
N ALA A 412 -2.14 12.03 18.77
CA ALA A 412 -2.99 13.21 18.54
C ALA A 412 -3.63 13.74 19.81
N VAL A 413 -4.12 12.84 20.70
CA VAL A 413 -4.73 13.22 21.98
C VAL A 413 -3.70 13.77 22.96
N LYS A 414 -2.51 13.15 23.02
CA LYS A 414 -1.47 13.50 23.98
C LYS A 414 -0.61 14.70 23.54
N GLY A 415 -0.51 15.00 22.24
CA GLY A 415 0.39 16.02 21.70
C GLY A 415 1.85 15.58 21.55
N TYR A 416 2.12 14.30 21.79
CA TYR A 416 3.43 13.66 21.64
C TYR A 416 3.25 12.19 21.25
N ILE A 417 4.31 11.52 20.79
CA ILE A 417 4.27 10.09 20.45
C ILE A 417 3.90 9.29 21.71
N ALA A 418 2.77 8.59 21.68
CA ALA A 418 2.18 7.99 22.87
C ALA A 418 1.68 6.56 22.63
N ASP A 419 1.76 5.75 23.69
CA ASP A 419 1.19 4.40 23.73
C ASP A 419 -0.35 4.47 23.75
N PRO A 420 -1.05 3.80 22.81
CA PRO A 420 -2.50 3.75 22.77
C PRO A 420 -3.13 3.15 24.05
N ALA A 421 -2.41 2.33 24.81
CA ALA A 421 -2.86 1.79 26.08
C ALA A 421 -2.95 2.84 27.21
N THR A 422 -2.34 4.01 27.03
CA THR A 422 -2.31 5.09 28.04
C THR A 422 -3.38 6.16 27.85
N VAL A 423 -4.27 6.01 26.87
CA VAL A 423 -5.25 7.02 26.46
C VAL A 423 -6.69 6.63 26.80
#